data_00f8b6fcd2c25431d9b2ff951ad60c2d
#
_entry.id   00f8b6fcd2c25431d9b2ff951ad60c2d
#
_cell.length_a   1.000
_cell.length_b   1.000
_cell.length_c   1.000
_cell.angle_alpha   90.00
_cell.angle_beta   90.00
_cell.angle_gamma   90.00
#
_symmetry.space_group_name_H-M   'P 1'
#
loop_
_entity.id
_entity.type
_entity.pdbx_description
1 polymer ?
#
loop_
_entity_poly.entity_id
_entity_poly.type
_entity_poly.pdbx_seq_one_letter_code
_entity_poly.pdbx_strand_id
1 'polypeptide(L)'
;MNIHHLELFHYVAKHEGIAGAVRNIPYGIQQPAVSAQVIQLENDLGATLFQRRPFELTPAGVELYDFIHPFFENLDSMGGKIRGGVAQTIRIGASGVVFREHLPNLLNAARKEYPGLHPALRVGIQPEIEQWLLANDVDLGVTVLGTKPPTELKSEKLIELPMVLVVPTTGRVKSAADILGQDRIAQTLISLPQNEGISRTFQTELAARKIDWPIGMELNSTDLISTYVANGFGFGVSVDLPGERKNKGVKLLPLEDFPTVTIGCLWRGQLPPVGQTLVKLLQAHAAGL
;
A
#
# COMPACT_ATOMS: atom_id res chain seq x y z
N MET A 1 16.13 14.49 27.57
CA MET A 1 15.39 14.47 26.27
C MET A 1 14.09 15.24 26.41
N ASN A 2 13.84 16.24 25.55
CA ASN A 2 12.69 17.14 25.61
C ASN A 2 11.78 16.86 24.39
N ILE A 3 10.46 16.80 24.57
CA ILE A 3 9.51 16.51 23.48
C ILE A 3 9.55 17.58 22.37
N HIS A 4 9.81 18.83 22.73
CA HIS A 4 10.00 19.92 21.76
C HIS A 4 11.25 19.72 20.89
N HIS A 5 12.35 19.21 21.44
CA HIS A 5 13.53 18.86 20.65
C HIS A 5 13.24 17.72 19.67
N LEU A 6 12.44 16.72 20.09
CA LEU A 6 11.98 15.64 19.21
C LEU A 6 11.09 16.17 18.08
N GLU A 7 10.18 17.11 18.39
CA GLU A 7 9.35 17.79 17.40
C GLU A 7 10.20 18.51 16.33
N LEU A 8 11.19 19.29 16.77
CA LEU A 8 12.08 20.01 15.85
C LEU A 8 12.89 19.03 14.98
N PHE A 9 13.41 17.96 15.57
CA PHE A 9 14.10 16.92 14.81
C PHE A 9 13.16 16.23 13.82
N HIS A 10 11.91 15.94 14.20
CA HIS A 10 10.90 15.39 13.29
C HIS A 10 10.70 16.29 12.06
N TYR A 11 10.55 17.62 12.24
CA TYR A 11 10.45 18.56 11.11
C TYR A 11 11.74 18.62 10.28
N VAL A 12 12.91 18.57 10.89
CA VAL A 12 14.20 18.55 10.19
C VAL A 12 14.36 17.31 9.33
N ALA A 13 14.00 16.14 9.85
CA ALA A 13 14.05 14.88 9.11
C ALA A 13 13.01 14.85 7.97
N LYS A 14 11.76 15.24 8.26
CA LYS A 14 10.65 15.26 7.30
C LYS A 14 10.88 16.18 6.11
N HIS A 15 11.55 17.31 6.32
CA HIS A 15 11.78 18.36 5.31
C HIS A 15 13.25 18.45 4.86
N GLU A 16 14.02 17.40 5.07
CA GLU A 16 15.39 17.21 4.59
C GLU A 16 16.32 18.40 4.93
N GLY A 17 16.19 18.89 6.16
CA GLY A 17 17.10 19.91 6.70
C GLY A 17 16.44 21.05 7.47
N ILE A 18 17.29 21.82 8.17
CA ILE A 18 16.85 22.88 9.07
C ILE A 18 16.10 24.00 8.33
N ALA A 19 16.55 24.38 7.13
CA ALA A 19 15.87 25.41 6.33
C ALA A 19 14.48 24.96 5.85
N GLY A 20 14.33 23.69 5.52
CA GLY A 20 13.04 23.08 5.20
C GLY A 20 12.13 23.04 6.41
N ALA A 21 12.64 22.61 7.56
CA ALA A 21 11.90 22.56 8.82
C ALA A 21 11.32 23.93 9.21
N VAL A 22 12.15 24.98 9.23
CA VAL A 22 11.73 26.34 9.62
C VAL A 22 10.58 26.89 8.78
N ARG A 23 10.51 26.54 7.50
CA ARG A 23 9.42 26.97 6.61
C ARG A 23 8.10 26.26 6.87
N ASN A 24 8.15 25.08 7.50
CA ASN A 24 6.99 24.20 7.69
C ASN A 24 6.55 24.08 9.16
N ILE A 25 7.35 24.57 10.12
CA ILE A 25 6.96 24.63 11.54
C ILE A 25 5.84 25.66 11.70
N PRO A 26 4.70 25.33 12.32
CA PRO A 26 3.49 26.18 12.36
C PRO A 26 3.62 27.40 13.27
N TYR A 27 4.71 27.52 14.01
CA TYR A 27 5.00 28.66 14.87
C TYR A 27 6.35 29.29 14.49
N GLY A 28 6.47 30.62 14.70
CA GLY A 28 7.67 31.37 14.31
C GLY A 28 8.92 30.91 15.08
N ILE A 29 9.84 30.23 14.40
CA ILE A 29 11.15 29.86 14.94
C ILE A 29 12.24 30.13 13.91
N GLN A 30 13.43 30.50 14.34
CA GLN A 30 14.56 30.81 13.47
C GLN A 30 15.54 29.65 13.35
N GLN A 31 16.24 29.53 12.21
CA GLN A 31 17.21 28.46 11.96
C GLN A 31 18.24 28.23 13.07
N PRO A 32 18.84 29.30 13.66
CA PRO A 32 19.81 29.12 14.76
C PRO A 32 19.19 28.41 15.99
N ALA A 33 17.93 28.74 16.31
CA ALA A 33 17.22 28.13 17.45
C ALA A 33 16.93 26.64 17.19
N VAL A 34 16.43 26.30 16.00
CA VAL A 34 16.23 24.90 15.60
C VAL A 34 17.53 24.13 15.67
N SER A 35 18.62 24.71 15.08
CA SER A 35 19.94 24.06 15.10
C SER A 35 20.46 23.81 16.52
N ALA A 36 20.34 24.79 17.41
CA ALA A 36 20.81 24.66 18.78
C ALA A 36 20.05 23.59 19.57
N GLN A 37 18.73 23.52 19.40
CA GLN A 37 17.89 22.55 20.10
C GLN A 37 18.06 21.13 19.58
N VAL A 38 18.31 20.97 18.28
CA VAL A 38 18.61 19.63 17.73
C VAL A 38 20.02 19.18 18.18
N ILE A 39 21.01 20.07 18.23
CA ILE A 39 22.33 19.74 18.81
C ILE A 39 22.18 19.33 20.27
N GLN A 40 21.33 19.99 21.04
CA GLN A 40 21.07 19.60 22.43
C GLN A 40 20.45 18.19 22.49
N LEU A 41 19.55 17.82 21.57
CA LEU A 41 18.99 16.47 21.47
C LEU A 41 20.08 15.44 21.15
N GLU A 42 20.97 15.74 20.21
CA GLU A 42 22.11 14.86 19.87
C GLU A 42 23.03 14.66 21.07
N ASN A 43 23.28 15.71 21.84
CA ASN A 43 24.08 15.63 23.06
C ASN A 43 23.38 14.78 24.15
N ASP A 44 22.06 14.98 24.35
CA ASP A 44 21.27 14.21 25.31
C ASP A 44 21.26 12.69 24.98
N LEU A 45 21.30 12.36 23.69
CA LEU A 45 21.29 11.00 23.19
C LEU A 45 22.70 10.40 23.04
N GLY A 46 23.74 11.23 23.03
CA GLY A 46 25.11 10.80 22.76
C GLY A 46 25.34 10.32 21.33
N ALA A 47 24.50 10.75 20.38
CA ALA A 47 24.54 10.29 18.99
C ALA A 47 24.21 11.44 18.03
N THR A 48 24.94 11.52 16.90
CA THR A 48 24.58 12.42 15.78
C THR A 48 23.43 11.83 15.00
N LEU A 49 22.38 12.63 14.73
CA LEU A 49 21.15 12.17 14.10
C LEU A 49 21.14 12.39 12.59
N PHE A 50 21.91 13.38 12.08
CA PHE A 50 22.03 13.61 10.63
C PHE A 50 23.32 14.32 10.26
N GLN A 51 23.74 14.09 9.01
CA GLN A 51 24.78 14.86 8.35
C GLN A 51 24.16 16.14 7.75
N ARG A 52 24.92 17.24 7.76
CA ARG A 52 24.38 18.54 7.32
C ARG A 52 24.62 18.85 5.84
N ARG A 53 25.63 18.26 5.23
CA ARG A 53 26.02 18.52 3.83
C ARG A 53 26.69 17.27 3.22
N PRO A 54 26.04 16.55 2.32
CA PRO A 54 24.59 16.65 2.03
C PRO A 54 23.76 16.27 3.27
N PHE A 55 22.47 16.67 3.28
CA PHE A 55 21.57 16.23 4.35
C PHE A 55 21.30 14.73 4.22
N GLU A 56 21.59 13.98 5.27
CA GLU A 56 21.36 12.54 5.33
C GLU A 56 21.19 12.11 6.79
N LEU A 57 20.16 11.33 7.08
CA LEU A 57 19.96 10.77 8.41
C LEU A 57 21.03 9.71 8.69
N THR A 58 21.58 9.71 9.90
CA THR A 58 22.41 8.60 10.39
C THR A 58 21.50 7.38 10.72
N PRO A 59 22.06 6.18 10.92
CA PRO A 59 21.26 5.05 11.40
C PRO A 59 20.48 5.36 12.69
N ALA A 60 21.09 6.07 13.65
CA ALA A 60 20.42 6.53 14.87
C ALA A 60 19.31 7.56 14.57
N GLY A 61 19.51 8.42 13.56
CA GLY A 61 18.53 9.38 13.11
C GLY A 61 17.32 8.70 12.45
N VAL A 62 17.54 7.69 11.63
CA VAL A 62 16.47 6.88 11.03
C VAL A 62 15.66 6.19 12.12
N GLU A 63 16.31 5.48 13.05
CA GLU A 63 15.65 4.77 14.15
C GLU A 63 14.80 5.71 15.01
N LEU A 64 15.35 6.87 15.38
CA LEU A 64 14.61 7.88 16.15
C LEU A 64 13.44 8.46 15.34
N TYR A 65 13.66 8.78 14.05
CA TYR A 65 12.61 9.32 13.20
C TYR A 65 11.44 8.34 13.03
N ASP A 66 11.73 7.09 12.74
CA ASP A 66 10.71 6.03 12.60
C ASP A 66 9.89 5.84 13.88
N PHE A 67 10.54 6.00 15.04
CA PHE A 67 9.87 5.90 16.34
C PHE A 67 8.95 7.09 16.64
N ILE A 68 9.38 8.34 16.36
CA ILE A 68 8.63 9.56 16.71
C ILE A 68 7.64 10.02 15.64
N HIS A 69 7.89 9.69 14.37
CA HIS A 69 7.08 10.13 13.24
C HIS A 69 5.58 9.80 13.39
N PRO A 70 5.18 8.58 13.76
CA PRO A 70 3.77 8.25 13.95
C PRO A 70 3.11 9.05 15.09
N PHE A 71 3.87 9.44 16.10
CA PHE A 71 3.36 10.23 17.22
C PHE A 71 3.02 11.66 16.78
N PHE A 72 3.93 12.34 16.07
CA PHE A 72 3.69 13.72 15.64
C PHE A 72 2.62 13.82 14.56
N GLU A 73 2.58 12.90 13.60
CA GLU A 73 1.51 12.82 12.59
C GLU A 73 0.12 12.60 13.24
N ASN A 74 0.05 11.77 14.29
CA ASN A 74 -1.20 11.57 15.03
C ASN A 74 -1.62 12.77 15.88
N LEU A 75 -0.69 13.56 16.41
CA LEU A 75 -1.01 14.79 17.13
C LEU A 75 -1.72 15.81 16.23
N ASP A 76 -1.22 16.04 15.02
CA ASP A 76 -1.84 16.95 14.06
C ASP A 76 -3.26 16.50 13.69
N SER A 77 -3.43 15.19 13.44
CA SER A 77 -4.73 14.57 13.20
C SER A 77 -5.70 14.73 14.37
N MET A 78 -5.22 14.51 15.60
CA MET A 78 -6.02 14.65 16.84
C MET A 78 -6.40 16.10 17.09
N GLY A 79 -5.48 17.04 16.89
CA GLY A 79 -5.77 18.48 17.00
C GLY A 79 -6.89 18.93 16.05
N GLY A 80 -6.95 18.39 14.84
CA GLY A 80 -8.03 18.58 13.88
C GLY A 80 -9.37 18.02 14.39
N LYS A 81 -9.36 16.81 14.95
CA LYS A 81 -10.54 16.13 15.52
C LYS A 81 -11.14 16.90 16.72
N ILE A 82 -10.30 17.43 17.60
CA ILE A 82 -10.72 18.14 18.82
C ILE A 82 -11.30 19.52 18.50
N ARG A 83 -10.74 20.23 17.53
CA ARG A 83 -11.20 21.59 17.14
C ARG A 83 -12.55 21.63 16.43
N GLY A 84 -13.20 20.45 16.20
CA GLY A 84 -14.58 20.38 15.69
C GLY A 84 -14.79 20.97 14.30
N GLY A 85 -13.77 21.41 13.64
CA GLY A 85 -13.77 21.85 12.24
C GLY A 85 -13.43 20.66 11.35
N VAL A 86 -14.40 19.92 10.96
CA VAL A 86 -14.38 18.58 10.38
C VAL A 86 -13.82 18.56 8.96
N ALA A 87 -12.53 18.75 8.80
CA ALA A 87 -11.89 18.10 7.69
C ALA A 87 -11.72 16.62 8.10
N GLN A 88 -12.65 15.78 7.71
CA GLN A 88 -12.56 14.33 7.99
C GLN A 88 -11.59 13.73 6.98
N THR A 89 -10.31 13.84 7.26
CA THR A 89 -9.27 13.21 6.46
C THR A 89 -9.27 11.71 6.76
N ILE A 90 -9.29 10.90 5.73
CA ILE A 90 -8.99 9.48 5.81
C ILE A 90 -7.91 9.14 4.81
N ARG A 91 -6.87 8.46 5.26
CA ARG A 91 -5.74 8.02 4.44
C ARG A 91 -5.99 6.57 4.04
N ILE A 92 -6.04 6.29 2.74
CA ILE A 92 -6.39 4.97 2.21
C ILE A 92 -5.25 4.45 1.36
N GLY A 93 -4.77 3.24 1.67
CA GLY A 93 -3.81 2.49 0.86
C GLY A 93 -4.53 1.41 0.05
N ALA A 94 -4.32 1.35 -1.27
CA ALA A 94 -4.85 0.29 -2.11
C ALA A 94 -4.11 0.18 -3.45
N SER A 95 -4.40 -0.87 -4.22
CA SER A 95 -3.93 -0.99 -5.59
C SER A 95 -4.58 0.05 -6.52
N GLY A 96 -3.90 0.38 -7.63
CA GLY A 96 -4.40 1.35 -8.62
C GLY A 96 -5.76 0.96 -9.20
N VAL A 97 -6.02 -0.34 -9.36
CA VAL A 97 -7.31 -0.85 -9.86
C VAL A 97 -8.45 -0.52 -8.88
N VAL A 98 -8.25 -0.75 -7.57
CA VAL A 98 -9.24 -0.41 -6.54
C VAL A 98 -9.57 1.07 -6.57
N PHE A 99 -8.55 1.93 -6.68
CA PHE A 99 -8.75 3.38 -6.74
C PHE A 99 -9.47 3.85 -8.01
N ARG A 100 -9.24 3.21 -9.13
CA ARG A 100 -9.82 3.61 -10.42
C ARG A 100 -11.25 3.10 -10.60
N GLU A 101 -11.50 1.83 -10.30
CA GLU A 101 -12.75 1.17 -10.68
C GLU A 101 -13.77 1.10 -9.54
N HIS A 102 -13.34 1.04 -8.28
CA HIS A 102 -14.22 0.75 -7.16
C HIS A 102 -14.40 1.93 -6.19
N LEU A 103 -13.32 2.55 -5.75
CA LEU A 103 -13.35 3.53 -4.68
C LEU A 103 -14.06 4.86 -5.01
N PRO A 104 -14.05 5.41 -6.24
CA PRO A 104 -14.67 6.71 -6.52
C PRO A 104 -16.14 6.77 -6.15
N ASN A 105 -16.92 5.74 -6.48
CA ASN A 105 -18.35 5.68 -6.17
C ASN A 105 -18.60 5.57 -4.66
N LEU A 106 -17.74 4.83 -3.94
CA LEU A 106 -17.84 4.65 -2.49
C LEU A 106 -17.48 5.94 -1.75
N LEU A 107 -16.47 6.68 -2.21
CA LEU A 107 -16.13 7.99 -1.66
C LEU A 107 -17.26 9.01 -1.91
N ASN A 108 -17.89 8.99 -3.07
CA ASN A 108 -19.04 9.83 -3.34
C ASN A 108 -20.24 9.48 -2.44
N ALA A 109 -20.47 8.21 -2.15
CA ALA A 109 -21.47 7.77 -1.18
C ALA A 109 -21.14 8.25 0.24
N ALA A 110 -19.88 8.09 0.68
CA ALA A 110 -19.41 8.55 1.98
C ALA A 110 -19.52 10.07 2.15
N ARG A 111 -19.26 10.86 1.10
CA ARG A 111 -19.40 12.32 1.13
C ARG A 111 -20.83 12.81 1.42
N LYS A 112 -21.86 12.00 1.16
CA LYS A 112 -23.25 12.36 1.53
C LYS A 112 -23.43 12.41 3.04
N GLU A 113 -22.77 11.52 3.78
CA GLU A 113 -22.82 11.48 5.24
C GLU A 113 -21.74 12.38 5.85
N TYR A 114 -20.62 12.54 5.13
CA TYR A 114 -19.44 13.32 5.56
C TYR A 114 -19.08 14.39 4.50
N PRO A 115 -19.82 15.52 4.41
CA PRO A 115 -19.58 16.53 3.36
C PRO A 115 -18.17 17.14 3.36
N GLY A 116 -17.50 17.15 4.52
CA GLY A 116 -16.11 17.60 4.70
C GLY A 116 -15.05 16.52 4.46
N LEU A 117 -15.38 15.40 3.81
CA LEU A 117 -14.44 14.30 3.59
C LEU A 117 -13.32 14.67 2.62
N HIS A 118 -12.07 14.58 3.09
CA HIS A 118 -10.83 14.76 2.32
C HIS A 118 -10.04 13.44 2.35
N PRO A 119 -10.22 12.56 1.36
CA PRO A 119 -9.45 11.32 1.28
C PRO A 119 -8.03 11.60 0.77
N ALA A 120 -7.03 11.05 1.43
CA ALA A 120 -5.67 10.94 0.93
C ALA A 120 -5.45 9.51 0.43
N LEU A 121 -5.06 9.35 -0.84
CA LEU A 121 -4.97 8.05 -1.50
C LEU A 121 -3.51 7.71 -1.80
N ARG A 122 -3.07 6.52 -1.41
CA ARG A 122 -1.71 6.05 -1.63
C ARG A 122 -1.74 4.69 -2.34
N VAL A 123 -1.19 4.66 -3.56
CA VAL A 123 -1.14 3.43 -4.38
C VAL A 123 0.02 2.56 -3.93
N GLY A 124 -0.25 1.29 -3.72
CA GLY A 124 0.78 0.30 -3.37
C GLY A 124 0.30 -1.14 -3.46
N ILE A 125 1.20 -2.06 -3.21
CA ILE A 125 0.95 -3.51 -3.11
C ILE A 125 0.81 -3.94 -1.66
N GLN A 126 0.36 -5.18 -1.41
CA GLN A 126 0.06 -5.70 -0.07
C GLN A 126 1.15 -5.41 0.98
N PRO A 127 2.43 -5.74 0.77
CA PRO A 127 3.46 -5.53 1.79
C PRO A 127 3.66 -4.06 2.15
N GLU A 128 3.57 -3.16 1.17
CA GLU A 128 3.68 -1.72 1.39
C GLU A 128 2.49 -1.20 2.20
N ILE A 129 1.26 -1.62 1.85
CA ILE A 129 0.04 -1.21 2.55
C ILE A 129 0.06 -1.68 4.00
N GLU A 130 0.47 -2.92 4.26
CA GLU A 130 0.64 -3.46 5.62
C GLU A 130 1.66 -2.63 6.42
N GLN A 131 2.81 -2.30 5.82
CA GLN A 131 3.82 -1.45 6.44
C GLN A 131 3.28 -0.05 6.76
N TRP A 132 2.55 0.59 5.83
CA TRP A 132 1.95 1.91 6.06
C TRP A 132 0.90 1.89 7.16
N LEU A 133 0.12 0.82 7.28
CA LEU A 133 -0.83 0.64 8.39
C LEU A 133 -0.12 0.50 9.74
N LEU A 134 0.96 -0.28 9.80
CA LEU A 134 1.76 -0.46 11.01
C LEU A 134 2.46 0.84 11.42
N ALA A 135 2.91 1.64 10.46
CA ALA A 135 3.50 2.96 10.69
C ALA A 135 2.46 4.07 10.96
N ASN A 136 1.16 3.79 10.85
CA ASN A 136 0.06 4.76 10.86
C ASN A 136 0.15 5.83 9.75
N ASP A 137 0.77 5.53 8.62
CA ASP A 137 0.81 6.37 7.41
C ASP A 137 -0.51 6.34 6.66
N VAL A 138 -1.26 5.23 6.74
CA VAL A 138 -2.62 5.08 6.25
C VAL A 138 -3.55 4.57 7.35
N ASP A 139 -4.84 4.90 7.26
CA ASP A 139 -5.85 4.53 8.25
C ASP A 139 -6.59 3.26 7.83
N LEU A 140 -6.76 3.05 6.52
CA LEU A 140 -7.48 1.92 5.93
C LEU A 140 -6.71 1.40 4.73
N GLY A 141 -6.47 0.09 4.69
CA GLY A 141 -5.92 -0.63 3.55
C GLY A 141 -6.98 -1.45 2.84
N VAL A 142 -6.97 -1.50 1.49
CA VAL A 142 -7.78 -2.43 0.69
C VAL A 142 -6.81 -3.22 -0.19
N THR A 143 -6.60 -4.48 0.17
CA THR A 143 -5.55 -5.30 -0.45
C THR A 143 -5.81 -6.79 -0.30
N VAL A 144 -4.91 -7.61 -0.81
CA VAL A 144 -4.88 -9.05 -0.55
C VAL A 144 -4.73 -9.30 0.94
N LEU A 145 -5.56 -10.17 1.50
CA LEU A 145 -5.39 -10.68 2.85
C LEU A 145 -4.43 -11.87 2.81
N GLY A 146 -3.30 -11.74 3.47
CA GLY A 146 -2.39 -12.87 3.68
C GLY A 146 -3.03 -13.95 4.58
N THR A 147 -2.51 -15.18 4.52
CA THR A 147 -2.96 -16.28 5.38
C THR A 147 -2.76 -15.98 6.87
N LYS A 148 -1.82 -15.11 7.21
CA LYS A 148 -1.58 -14.60 8.56
C LYS A 148 -1.24 -13.11 8.46
N PRO A 149 -2.24 -12.23 8.47
CA PRO A 149 -1.97 -10.80 8.55
C PRO A 149 -1.24 -10.47 9.87
N PRO A 150 -0.47 -9.37 9.92
CA PRO A 150 0.16 -8.92 11.17
C PRO A 150 -0.87 -8.84 12.31
N THR A 151 -0.49 -9.33 13.49
CA THR A 151 -1.41 -9.45 14.66
C THR A 151 -1.94 -8.11 15.13
N GLU A 152 -1.24 -7.02 14.86
CA GLU A 152 -1.60 -5.66 15.19
C GLU A 152 -2.68 -5.09 14.25
N LEU A 153 -2.89 -5.72 13.10
CA LEU A 153 -3.89 -5.29 12.12
C LEU A 153 -5.17 -6.09 12.28
N LYS A 154 -6.28 -5.37 12.28
CA LYS A 154 -7.61 -5.94 12.12
C LYS A 154 -7.91 -6.10 10.65
N SER A 155 -8.67 -7.12 10.30
CA SER A 155 -9.03 -7.41 8.91
C SER A 155 -10.52 -7.72 8.77
N GLU A 156 -11.07 -7.39 7.62
CA GLU A 156 -12.42 -7.75 7.19
C GLU A 156 -12.37 -8.25 5.76
N LYS A 157 -12.85 -9.47 5.53
CA LYS A 157 -12.91 -10.06 4.19
C LYS A 157 -13.97 -9.35 3.34
N LEU A 158 -13.64 -9.05 2.10
CA LEU A 158 -14.57 -8.45 1.13
C LEU A 158 -15.00 -9.47 0.07
N ILE A 159 -14.06 -10.06 -0.65
CA ILE A 159 -14.34 -10.96 -1.77
C ILE A 159 -13.21 -11.98 -1.95
N GLU A 160 -13.56 -13.15 -2.50
CA GLU A 160 -12.58 -14.12 -3.00
C GLU A 160 -12.54 -14.08 -4.52
N LEU A 161 -11.35 -13.94 -5.07
CA LEU A 161 -11.11 -13.81 -6.49
C LEU A 161 -10.39 -15.06 -7.03
N PRO A 162 -10.85 -15.64 -8.15
CA PRO A 162 -10.15 -16.73 -8.80
C PRO A 162 -8.85 -16.21 -9.42
N MET A 163 -7.79 -17.02 -9.36
CA MET A 163 -6.55 -16.75 -10.04
C MET A 163 -6.69 -17.01 -11.54
N VAL A 164 -5.95 -16.23 -12.34
CA VAL A 164 -5.94 -16.33 -13.80
C VAL A 164 -4.54 -16.20 -14.35
N LEU A 165 -4.26 -16.89 -15.46
CA LEU A 165 -3.15 -16.55 -16.32
C LEU A 165 -3.59 -15.49 -17.34
N VAL A 166 -2.77 -14.48 -17.50
CA VAL A 166 -2.94 -13.41 -18.48
C VAL A 166 -2.07 -13.76 -19.70
N VAL A 167 -2.68 -13.95 -20.86
CA VAL A 167 -1.97 -14.32 -22.08
C VAL A 167 -2.38 -13.42 -23.25
N PRO A 168 -1.52 -13.23 -24.27
CA PRO A 168 -1.87 -12.43 -25.45
C PRO A 168 -3.07 -13.03 -26.20
N THR A 169 -3.98 -12.19 -26.69
CA THR A 169 -5.11 -12.62 -27.51
C THR A 169 -4.67 -13.28 -28.83
N THR A 170 -3.51 -12.91 -29.36
CA THR A 170 -2.94 -13.44 -30.59
C THR A 170 -2.37 -14.85 -30.45
N GLY A 171 -2.23 -15.36 -29.23
CA GLY A 171 -1.69 -16.69 -28.95
C GLY A 171 -2.67 -17.82 -29.22
N ARG A 172 -2.15 -19.03 -29.58
CA ARG A 172 -2.95 -20.25 -29.79
C ARG A 172 -3.35 -20.97 -28.50
N VAL A 173 -2.86 -20.52 -27.34
CA VAL A 173 -3.14 -21.12 -26.04
C VAL A 173 -4.64 -21.01 -25.74
N LYS A 174 -5.28 -22.12 -25.37
CA LYS A 174 -6.72 -22.17 -25.10
C LYS A 174 -7.07 -22.28 -23.62
N SER A 175 -6.20 -22.90 -22.82
CA SER A 175 -6.40 -23.10 -21.39
C SER A 175 -5.10 -22.90 -20.61
N ALA A 176 -5.21 -22.69 -19.29
CA ALA A 176 -4.03 -22.66 -18.42
C ALA A 176 -3.33 -24.04 -18.39
N ALA A 177 -4.10 -25.13 -18.51
CA ALA A 177 -3.55 -26.50 -18.56
C ALA A 177 -2.62 -26.71 -19.74
N ASP A 178 -2.88 -26.09 -20.91
CA ASP A 178 -1.99 -26.16 -22.08
C ASP A 178 -0.59 -25.58 -21.81
N ILE A 179 -0.48 -24.68 -20.84
CA ILE A 179 0.79 -24.07 -20.45
C ILE A 179 1.42 -24.88 -19.31
N LEU A 180 0.66 -25.15 -18.25
CA LEU A 180 1.16 -25.79 -17.02
C LEU A 180 1.50 -27.26 -17.20
N GLY A 181 0.94 -27.93 -18.24
CA GLY A 181 1.25 -29.31 -18.60
C GLY A 181 2.51 -29.49 -19.46
N GLN A 182 3.24 -28.43 -19.79
CA GLN A 182 4.48 -28.53 -20.57
C GLN A 182 5.64 -28.96 -19.67
N ASP A 183 6.52 -29.83 -20.17
CA ASP A 183 7.74 -30.22 -19.47
C ASP A 183 8.64 -29.01 -19.15
N ARG A 184 8.61 -28.02 -20.03
CA ARG A 184 9.32 -26.77 -19.87
C ARG A 184 8.50 -25.60 -20.43
N ILE A 185 8.18 -24.65 -19.59
CA ILE A 185 7.48 -23.43 -20.00
C ILE A 185 8.53 -22.42 -20.52
N ALA A 186 8.49 -22.12 -21.82
CA ALA A 186 9.47 -21.26 -22.47
C ALA A 186 9.16 -19.76 -22.29
N GLN A 187 7.92 -19.41 -21.94
CA GLN A 187 7.48 -18.04 -21.80
C GLN A 187 7.95 -17.46 -20.47
N THR A 188 8.38 -16.20 -20.49
CA THR A 188 8.70 -15.45 -19.26
C THR A 188 7.45 -15.29 -18.41
N LEU A 189 7.52 -15.65 -17.12
CA LEU A 189 6.47 -15.35 -16.16
C LEU A 189 6.59 -13.89 -15.73
N ILE A 190 5.53 -13.13 -15.90
CA ILE A 190 5.39 -11.74 -15.47
C ILE A 190 4.45 -11.74 -14.25
N SER A 191 4.92 -11.22 -13.13
CA SER A 191 4.17 -11.24 -11.87
C SER A 191 4.38 -9.98 -11.05
N LEU A 192 3.58 -9.81 -10.00
CA LEU A 192 3.90 -8.90 -8.91
C LEU A 192 5.14 -9.42 -8.15
N PRO A 193 5.77 -8.62 -7.28
CA PRO A 193 6.90 -9.05 -6.47
C PRO A 193 6.61 -10.34 -5.70
N GLN A 194 7.64 -11.15 -5.50
CA GLN A 194 7.50 -12.49 -4.90
C GLN A 194 6.87 -12.47 -3.48
N ASN A 195 7.05 -11.39 -2.74
CA ASN A 195 6.46 -11.20 -1.40
C ASN A 195 5.00 -10.73 -1.41
N GLU A 196 4.43 -10.44 -2.59
CA GLU A 196 3.03 -10.05 -2.73
C GLU A 196 2.11 -11.30 -2.73
N GLY A 197 0.88 -11.17 -2.20
CA GLY A 197 -0.01 -12.29 -1.92
C GLY A 197 -0.41 -13.11 -3.15
N ILE A 198 -0.67 -12.48 -4.29
CA ILE A 198 -1.04 -13.18 -5.54
C ILE A 198 0.15 -14.02 -6.03
N SER A 199 1.33 -13.39 -6.11
CA SER A 199 2.56 -14.05 -6.57
C SER A 199 2.95 -15.19 -5.66
N ARG A 200 2.89 -14.98 -4.36
CA ARG A 200 3.21 -16.01 -3.35
C ARG A 200 2.27 -17.20 -3.45
N THR A 201 0.96 -16.96 -3.57
CA THR A 201 -0.03 -18.02 -3.72
C THR A 201 0.23 -18.83 -4.99
N PHE A 202 0.48 -18.16 -6.11
CA PHE A 202 0.79 -18.79 -7.39
C PHE A 202 2.06 -19.65 -7.33
N GLN A 203 3.17 -19.09 -6.83
CA GLN A 203 4.45 -19.81 -6.73
C GLN A 203 4.38 -21.00 -5.77
N THR A 204 3.63 -20.87 -4.65
CA THR A 204 3.39 -21.96 -3.71
C THR A 204 2.67 -23.13 -4.40
N GLU A 205 1.65 -22.82 -5.19
CA GLU A 205 0.89 -23.82 -5.91
C GLU A 205 1.69 -24.48 -7.05
N LEU A 206 2.49 -23.71 -7.79
CA LEU A 206 3.41 -24.28 -8.78
C LEU A 206 4.40 -25.26 -8.13
N ALA A 207 4.98 -24.88 -6.98
CA ALA A 207 5.90 -25.74 -6.23
C ALA A 207 5.24 -27.04 -5.76
N ALA A 208 3.98 -26.96 -5.26
CA ALA A 208 3.19 -28.16 -4.87
C ALA A 208 2.97 -29.11 -6.04
N ARG A 209 2.81 -28.59 -7.25
CA ARG A 209 2.63 -29.33 -8.52
C ARG A 209 3.95 -29.72 -9.18
N LYS A 210 5.10 -29.34 -8.59
CA LYS A 210 6.44 -29.58 -9.15
C LYS A 210 6.64 -28.92 -10.53
N ILE A 211 6.00 -27.80 -10.76
CA ILE A 211 6.16 -26.98 -11.97
C ILE A 211 7.22 -25.93 -11.72
N ASP A 212 8.28 -25.96 -12.50
CA ASP A 212 9.37 -24.96 -12.44
C ASP A 212 9.07 -23.83 -13.44
N TRP A 213 8.54 -22.73 -12.91
CA TRP A 213 8.29 -21.51 -13.67
C TRP A 213 8.61 -20.29 -12.82
N PRO A 214 9.89 -19.92 -12.72
CA PRO A 214 10.31 -18.78 -11.90
C PRO A 214 9.84 -17.47 -12.50
N ILE A 215 9.66 -16.46 -11.64
CA ILE A 215 9.33 -15.10 -12.07
C ILE A 215 10.52 -14.55 -12.85
N GLY A 216 10.30 -14.21 -14.12
CA GLY A 216 11.32 -13.62 -15.00
C GLY A 216 11.20 -12.11 -15.14
N MET A 217 10.02 -11.53 -14.80
CA MET A 217 9.79 -10.09 -14.77
C MET A 217 8.86 -9.73 -13.62
N GLU A 218 9.30 -8.85 -12.73
CA GLU A 218 8.50 -8.31 -11.65
C GLU A 218 7.97 -6.91 -11.99
N LEU A 219 6.69 -6.69 -11.75
CA LEU A 219 6.00 -5.42 -11.94
C LEU A 219 5.16 -5.12 -10.69
N ASN A 220 4.91 -3.85 -10.41
CA ASN A 220 4.20 -3.42 -9.19
C ASN A 220 2.69 -3.18 -9.40
N SER A 221 2.12 -3.63 -10.51
CA SER A 221 0.70 -3.41 -10.84
C SER A 221 0.19 -4.48 -11.82
N THR A 222 -1.02 -4.97 -11.59
CA THR A 222 -1.72 -5.90 -12.51
C THR A 222 -1.99 -5.29 -13.87
N ASP A 223 -2.21 -3.98 -13.95
CA ASP A 223 -2.37 -3.23 -15.21
C ASP A 223 -1.09 -3.29 -16.06
N LEU A 224 0.06 -3.13 -15.42
CA LEU A 224 1.35 -3.26 -16.11
C LEU A 224 1.56 -4.68 -16.58
N ILE A 225 1.23 -5.70 -15.78
CA ILE A 225 1.28 -7.10 -16.21
C ILE A 225 0.49 -7.28 -17.50
N SER A 226 -0.77 -6.84 -17.52
CA SER A 226 -1.63 -6.92 -18.72
C SER A 226 -1.03 -6.16 -19.92
N THR A 227 -0.42 -5.01 -19.67
CA THR A 227 0.22 -4.20 -20.73
C THR A 227 1.43 -4.91 -21.33
N TYR A 228 2.33 -5.44 -20.51
CA TYR A 228 3.52 -6.14 -20.99
C TYR A 228 3.19 -7.46 -21.66
N VAL A 229 2.19 -8.19 -21.14
CA VAL A 229 1.67 -9.40 -21.80
C VAL A 229 1.09 -9.07 -23.17
N ALA A 230 0.29 -8.01 -23.32
CA ALA A 230 -0.27 -7.57 -24.60
C ALA A 230 0.82 -7.24 -25.65
N ASN A 231 2.00 -6.78 -25.19
CA ASN A 231 3.16 -6.48 -26.01
C ASN A 231 4.11 -7.69 -26.23
N GLY A 232 3.73 -8.89 -25.77
CA GLY A 232 4.46 -10.12 -26.08
C GLY A 232 5.68 -10.41 -25.21
N PHE A 233 5.83 -9.75 -24.04
CA PHE A 233 6.98 -9.97 -23.17
C PHE A 233 6.92 -11.30 -22.38
N GLY A 234 5.75 -11.94 -22.34
CA GLY A 234 5.57 -13.21 -21.65
C GLY A 234 4.10 -13.47 -21.28
N PHE A 235 3.90 -14.30 -20.28
CA PHE A 235 2.58 -14.58 -19.72
C PHE A 235 2.52 -14.03 -18.30
N GLY A 236 1.37 -13.51 -17.89
CA GLY A 236 1.16 -12.92 -16.60
C GLY A 236 0.35 -13.80 -15.65
N VAL A 237 0.48 -13.57 -14.34
CA VAL A 237 -0.43 -14.08 -13.34
C VAL A 237 -1.16 -12.92 -12.67
N SER A 238 -2.46 -13.07 -12.45
CA SER A 238 -3.33 -12.08 -11.83
C SER A 238 -4.54 -12.75 -11.17
N VAL A 239 -5.50 -11.97 -10.77
CA VAL A 239 -6.84 -12.40 -10.33
C VAL A 239 -7.90 -11.84 -11.29
N ASP A 240 -9.04 -12.52 -11.42
CA ASP A 240 -10.16 -12.01 -12.20
C ASP A 240 -10.99 -11.05 -11.33
N LEU A 241 -10.66 -9.78 -11.40
CA LEU A 241 -11.36 -8.75 -10.64
C LEU A 241 -12.62 -8.28 -11.40
N PRO A 242 -13.83 -8.43 -10.83
CA PRO A 242 -15.06 -7.96 -11.46
C PRO A 242 -15.03 -6.44 -11.66
N GLY A 243 -15.58 -5.96 -12.78
CA GLY A 243 -15.67 -4.54 -13.10
C GLY A 243 -14.37 -3.91 -13.63
N GLU A 244 -13.24 -4.62 -13.63
CA GLU A 244 -11.99 -4.14 -14.20
C GLU A 244 -12.08 -3.99 -15.71
N ARG A 245 -11.59 -2.84 -16.23
CA ARG A 245 -11.42 -2.65 -17.68
C ARG A 245 -10.28 -3.52 -18.19
N LYS A 246 -10.63 -4.66 -18.78
CA LYS A 246 -9.63 -5.58 -19.31
C LYS A 246 -8.92 -4.99 -20.53
N ASN A 247 -7.60 -5.15 -20.59
CA ASN A 247 -6.81 -4.79 -21.77
C ASN A 247 -7.26 -5.67 -22.96
N LYS A 248 -7.62 -5.05 -24.10
CA LYS A 248 -8.09 -5.77 -25.29
C LYS A 248 -7.04 -6.67 -25.93
N GLY A 249 -5.76 -6.46 -25.63
CA GLY A 249 -4.63 -7.25 -26.14
C GLY A 249 -4.39 -8.56 -25.38
N VAL A 250 -5.12 -8.80 -24.27
CA VAL A 250 -4.96 -10.01 -23.46
C VAL A 250 -6.28 -10.75 -23.29
N LYS A 251 -6.17 -12.04 -23.00
CA LYS A 251 -7.27 -12.88 -22.48
C LYS A 251 -6.86 -13.51 -21.18
N LEU A 252 -7.86 -13.75 -20.32
CA LEU A 252 -7.69 -14.38 -19.03
C LEU A 252 -8.02 -15.87 -19.17
N LEU A 253 -7.12 -16.71 -18.69
CA LEU A 253 -7.33 -18.16 -18.64
C LEU A 253 -7.49 -18.57 -17.16
N PRO A 254 -8.67 -19.08 -16.76
CA PRO A 254 -8.91 -19.51 -15.39
C PRO A 254 -7.89 -20.55 -14.92
N LEU A 255 -7.47 -20.42 -13.67
CA LEU A 255 -6.65 -21.39 -12.92
C LEU A 255 -7.58 -22.15 -11.97
N GLU A 256 -8.44 -23.01 -12.52
CA GLU A 256 -9.59 -23.66 -11.82
C GLU A 256 -9.18 -24.43 -10.57
N ASP A 257 -8.00 -25.06 -10.60
CA ASP A 257 -7.48 -25.86 -9.48
C ASP A 257 -6.55 -25.08 -8.53
N PHE A 258 -6.45 -23.78 -8.69
CA PHE A 258 -5.63 -22.93 -7.83
C PHE A 258 -6.48 -22.33 -6.70
N PRO A 259 -5.88 -22.06 -5.52
CA PRO A 259 -6.57 -21.36 -4.45
C PRO A 259 -7.07 -20.00 -4.90
N THR A 260 -8.21 -19.56 -4.38
CA THR A 260 -8.67 -18.17 -4.54
C THR A 260 -7.81 -17.22 -3.73
N VAL A 261 -7.79 -15.96 -4.15
CA VAL A 261 -7.13 -14.87 -3.42
C VAL A 261 -8.20 -14.05 -2.72
N THR A 262 -8.07 -13.90 -1.41
CA THR A 262 -8.99 -13.08 -0.62
C THR A 262 -8.57 -11.63 -0.65
N ILE A 263 -9.46 -10.74 -1.10
CA ILE A 263 -9.31 -9.29 -0.95
C ILE A 263 -10.09 -8.83 0.27
N GLY A 264 -9.53 -7.92 1.04
CA GLY A 264 -10.19 -7.39 2.23
C GLY A 264 -9.71 -6.00 2.62
N CYS A 265 -10.31 -5.53 3.70
CA CYS A 265 -9.90 -4.33 4.39
C CYS A 265 -8.93 -4.68 5.52
N LEU A 266 -7.96 -3.82 5.76
CA LEU A 266 -7.02 -3.88 6.88
C LEU A 266 -6.96 -2.51 7.56
N TRP A 267 -6.84 -2.51 8.90
CA TRP A 267 -6.62 -1.29 9.67
C TRP A 267 -5.96 -1.58 11.02
N ARG A 268 -5.36 -0.57 11.63
CA ARG A 268 -4.77 -0.68 12.96
C ARG A 268 -5.66 0.00 14.01
N GLY A 269 -5.81 -0.60 15.17
CA GLY A 269 -6.53 -0.01 16.29
C GLY A 269 -8.03 0.18 16.03
N GLN A 270 -8.52 1.42 16.16
CA GLN A 270 -9.92 1.78 15.96
C GLN A 270 -10.08 2.76 14.79
N LEU A 271 -10.87 2.38 13.79
CA LEU A 271 -11.20 3.27 12.68
C LEU A 271 -12.05 4.47 13.13
N PRO A 272 -11.79 5.66 12.57
CA PRO A 272 -12.71 6.79 12.72
C PRO A 272 -14.07 6.47 12.10
N PRO A 273 -15.16 7.19 12.48
CA PRO A 273 -16.51 6.92 11.95
C PRO A 273 -16.58 6.83 10.43
N VAL A 274 -15.93 7.74 9.70
CA VAL A 274 -15.86 7.70 8.23
C VAL A 274 -15.18 6.43 7.71
N GLY A 275 -14.14 5.94 8.39
CA GLY A 275 -13.47 4.68 8.05
C GLY A 275 -14.39 3.48 8.24
N GLN A 276 -15.16 3.45 9.33
CA GLN A 276 -16.16 2.40 9.57
C GLN A 276 -17.27 2.41 8.49
N THR A 277 -17.73 3.61 8.09
CA THR A 277 -18.70 3.75 7.00
C THR A 277 -18.11 3.24 5.69
N LEU A 278 -16.85 3.58 5.38
CA LEU A 278 -16.18 3.09 4.17
C LEU A 278 -16.04 1.55 4.14
N VAL A 279 -15.70 0.92 5.27
CA VAL A 279 -15.65 -0.56 5.34
C VAL A 279 -17.02 -1.16 5.03
N LYS A 280 -18.11 -0.63 5.61
CA LYS A 280 -19.48 -1.09 5.30
C LYS A 280 -19.85 -0.90 3.83
N LEU A 281 -19.48 0.23 3.24
CA LEU A 281 -19.71 0.50 1.82
C LEU A 281 -18.90 -0.46 0.93
N LEU A 282 -17.65 -0.76 1.29
CA LEU A 282 -16.82 -1.74 0.58
C LEU A 282 -17.41 -3.14 0.66
N GLN A 283 -17.91 -3.57 1.83
CA GLN A 283 -18.61 -4.86 2.01
C GLN A 283 -19.87 -4.94 1.14
N ALA A 284 -20.71 -3.91 1.19
CA ALA A 284 -21.93 -3.87 0.38
C ALA A 284 -21.62 -3.88 -1.13
N HIS A 285 -20.57 -3.16 -1.54
CA HIS A 285 -20.12 -3.15 -2.93
C HIS A 285 -19.59 -4.52 -3.36
N ALA A 286 -18.74 -5.14 -2.56
CA ALA A 286 -18.17 -6.46 -2.85
C ALA A 286 -19.24 -7.57 -2.94
N ALA A 287 -20.29 -7.48 -2.13
CA ALA A 287 -21.42 -8.41 -2.18
C ALA A 287 -22.27 -8.28 -3.46
N GLY A 288 -22.11 -7.20 -4.22
CA GLY A 288 -22.81 -6.95 -5.49
C GLY A 288 -21.96 -7.23 -6.74
N LEU A 289 -20.71 -7.65 -6.56
CA LEU A 289 -19.80 -8.02 -7.65
C LEU A 289 -19.92 -9.51 -7.99
#